data_f1f916c70e7694aa8194a2e53c3fc287
#
_entry.id   f1f916c70e7694aa8194a2e53c3fc287
#
_cell.length_a   1.000
_cell.length_b   1.000
_cell.length_c   1.000
_cell.angle_alpha   90.00
_cell.angle_beta   90.00
_cell.angle_gamma   90.00
#
_symmetry.space_group_name_H-M   'P 1'
#
loop_
_entity.id
_entity.type
_entity.pdbx_description
1 polymer ?
#
loop_
_entity_poly.entity_id
_entity_poly.type
_entity_poly.pdbx_seq_one_letter_code
_entity_poly.pdbx_strand_id
1 'polypeptide(L)'
;MRNWYNFGINSLGGSTVKPSAPSSAIPNIPWEIRPSGNNNVVWRYSRNPIIPRDLIPSSNSIFNSAVVPFNGTFAGVFRCDDKARNMNVHRGFSQDGINWKLDDKVIEWIYENPECAYSNYKYDPRVCWIEDRYYIMWCNGFHGPTIGIGYTFDFEEFHFLENALLPYNRNGVPFPRKINGKYVMFSRPSDNGHTPFGDIYLSMSPDMVHWGEHRYVMGTKGGWQATKVGAGPVPIETSEGWLLFYHGVLTSCNGFVYSFGAALLDLEKPWKVIYRGSTYLLSPQTYYECVGDVPNVAFPCASLYDQPTGRIALYYGGADTVTGLAFCKIDEVMDFLKHNSDV
;
A
#
# COMPACT_ATOMS: atom_id res chain seq x y z
N MET A 1 -24.63 -5.06 -34.01
CA MET A 1 -24.70 -5.17 -32.55
C MET A 1 -24.36 -6.62 -32.20
N ARG A 2 -23.13 -6.87 -31.77
CA ARG A 2 -22.68 -8.21 -31.35
C ARG A 2 -22.57 -8.22 -29.82
N ASN A 3 -23.33 -9.10 -29.20
CA ASN A 3 -23.30 -9.34 -27.75
C ASN A 3 -21.95 -9.93 -27.32
N TRP A 4 -21.24 -9.22 -26.46
CA TRP A 4 -19.94 -9.62 -25.90
C TRP A 4 -20.03 -10.05 -24.43
N TYR A 5 -21.14 -10.60 -23.98
CA TYR A 5 -21.27 -11.10 -22.61
C TYR A 5 -21.86 -12.50 -22.59
N ASN A 6 -21.03 -13.52 -22.85
CA ASN A 6 -21.24 -14.89 -22.36
C ASN A 6 -20.00 -15.73 -22.65
N PHE A 7 -18.98 -15.64 -21.82
CA PHE A 7 -18.00 -16.69 -21.71
C PHE A 7 -18.39 -17.58 -20.54
N GLY A 8 -18.93 -18.75 -20.89
CA GLY A 8 -19.26 -19.82 -19.97
C GLY A 8 -17.99 -20.32 -19.27
N ILE A 9 -18.00 -20.31 -17.97
CA ILE A 9 -17.00 -20.95 -17.11
C ILE A 9 -17.16 -22.45 -17.29
N ASN A 10 -16.25 -23.08 -18.07
CA ASN A 10 -16.09 -24.53 -18.05
C ASN A 10 -15.46 -24.94 -16.72
N SER A 11 -16.27 -25.53 -15.87
CA SER A 11 -15.88 -26.14 -14.60
C SER A 11 -14.96 -27.34 -14.84
N LEU A 12 -13.66 -27.17 -14.65
CA LEU A 12 -12.78 -28.24 -14.26
C LEU A 12 -12.95 -28.41 -12.73
N GLY A 13 -13.42 -29.57 -12.32
CA GLY A 13 -13.83 -29.88 -10.96
C GLY A 13 -12.68 -29.89 -9.94
N GLY A 14 -12.37 -28.73 -9.42
CA GLY A 14 -11.70 -28.54 -8.15
C GLY A 14 -12.68 -27.84 -7.22
N SER A 15 -12.86 -28.31 -6.01
CA SER A 15 -13.68 -27.68 -4.97
C SER A 15 -13.01 -26.34 -4.59
N THR A 16 -13.32 -25.29 -5.34
CA THR A 16 -12.89 -23.92 -5.00
C THR A 16 -13.78 -23.43 -3.89
N VAL A 17 -13.32 -23.60 -2.65
CA VAL A 17 -13.88 -22.86 -1.51
C VAL A 17 -13.69 -21.38 -1.88
N LYS A 18 -14.79 -20.66 -2.14
CA LYS A 18 -14.70 -19.20 -2.36
C LYS A 18 -14.12 -18.58 -1.10
N PRO A 19 -13.09 -17.72 -1.23
CA PRO A 19 -12.53 -17.05 -0.07
C PRO A 19 -13.64 -16.24 0.61
N SER A 20 -13.66 -16.26 1.92
CA SER A 20 -14.55 -15.41 2.72
C SER A 20 -13.89 -14.05 2.95
N ALA A 21 -14.71 -13.00 3.06
CA ALA A 21 -14.21 -11.68 3.42
C ALA A 21 -13.39 -11.76 4.72
N PRO A 22 -12.24 -11.07 4.80
CA PRO A 22 -11.47 -10.98 6.02
C PRO A 22 -12.33 -10.42 7.17
N SER A 23 -12.14 -10.97 8.36
CA SER A 23 -12.80 -10.46 9.57
C SER A 23 -12.30 -9.06 9.91
N SER A 24 -13.18 -8.20 10.41
CA SER A 24 -12.79 -6.92 11.02
C SER A 24 -12.06 -7.10 12.36
N ALA A 25 -12.18 -8.28 12.97
CA ALA A 25 -11.43 -8.68 14.14
C ALA A 25 -10.21 -9.48 13.72
N ILE A 26 -9.03 -9.02 14.14
CA ILE A 26 -7.73 -9.65 13.88
C ILE A 26 -7.08 -9.97 15.24
N PRO A 27 -7.52 -11.02 15.94
CA PRO A 27 -7.06 -11.30 17.32
C PRO A 27 -5.56 -11.59 17.40
N ASN A 28 -4.96 -12.07 16.31
CA ASN A 28 -3.53 -12.32 16.16
C ASN A 28 -2.76 -11.17 15.49
N ILE A 29 -3.34 -9.94 15.45
CA ILE A 29 -2.63 -8.77 14.91
C ILE A 29 -1.29 -8.60 15.63
N PRO A 30 -0.17 -8.42 14.91
CA PRO A 30 1.11 -8.13 15.57
C PRO A 30 0.98 -6.88 16.43
N TRP A 31 1.46 -6.98 17.68
CA TRP A 31 1.33 -5.88 18.62
C TRP A 31 2.43 -5.89 19.66
N GLU A 32 2.93 -4.71 19.96
CA GLU A 32 3.83 -4.45 21.07
C GLU A 32 3.30 -3.23 21.86
N ILE A 33 3.34 -3.32 23.17
CA ILE A 33 2.94 -2.21 24.04
C ILE A 33 3.92 -1.05 23.83
N ARG A 34 3.40 0.18 23.77
CA ARG A 34 4.23 1.38 23.65
C ARG A 34 5.26 1.42 24.78
N PRO A 35 6.55 1.62 24.48
CA PRO A 35 7.61 1.72 25.49
C PRO A 35 7.31 2.84 26.49
N SER A 36 7.60 2.60 27.77
CA SER A 36 7.45 3.59 28.83
C SER A 36 8.24 4.87 28.50
N GLY A 37 7.60 6.03 28.67
CA GLY A 37 8.19 7.34 28.35
C GLY A 37 8.15 7.71 26.87
N ASN A 38 7.66 6.85 25.99
CA ASN A 38 7.43 7.18 24.58
C ASN A 38 6.02 7.80 24.43
N ASN A 39 5.97 9.07 24.06
CA ASN A 39 4.72 9.84 23.87
C ASN A 39 4.32 9.96 22.38
N ASN A 40 5.02 9.31 21.46
CA ASN A 40 4.68 9.36 20.04
C ASN A 40 3.38 8.60 19.78
N VAL A 41 2.53 9.14 18.90
CA VAL A 41 1.29 8.49 18.44
C VAL A 41 1.59 7.18 17.72
N VAL A 42 2.69 7.14 16.95
CA VAL A 42 3.20 5.94 16.28
C VAL A 42 4.53 5.53 16.91
N TRP A 43 4.66 4.26 17.28
CA TRP A 43 5.92 3.72 17.83
C TRP A 43 6.39 2.49 17.05
N ARG A 44 7.70 2.36 16.93
CA ARG A 44 8.36 1.27 16.21
C ARG A 44 8.31 -0.02 17.02
N TYR A 45 8.21 -1.14 16.32
CA TYR A 45 8.48 -2.45 16.90
C TYR A 45 9.93 -2.53 17.37
N SER A 46 10.14 -3.07 18.59
CA SER A 46 11.47 -3.06 19.23
C SER A 46 12.51 -3.94 18.52
N ARG A 47 12.06 -4.92 17.72
CA ARG A 47 12.91 -5.87 16.98
C ARG A 47 12.91 -5.62 15.47
N ASN A 48 12.70 -4.39 15.04
CA ASN A 48 12.84 -4.01 13.63
C ASN A 48 14.29 -4.14 13.14
N PRO A 49 14.51 -4.41 11.84
CA PRO A 49 13.50 -4.71 10.83
C PRO A 49 12.95 -6.12 10.94
N ILE A 50 11.67 -6.32 10.60
CA ILE A 50 11.04 -7.65 10.65
C ILE A 50 11.33 -8.50 9.40
N ILE A 51 11.64 -7.86 8.26
CA ILE A 51 12.08 -8.52 7.04
C ILE A 51 13.43 -7.93 6.66
N PRO A 52 14.52 -8.69 6.79
CA PRO A 52 15.84 -8.27 6.36
C PRO A 52 15.94 -8.30 4.82
N ARG A 53 16.96 -7.63 4.29
CA ARG A 53 17.17 -7.48 2.84
C ARG A 53 17.42 -8.80 2.12
N ASP A 54 17.92 -9.79 2.79
CA ASP A 54 18.41 -11.08 2.29
C ASP A 54 17.59 -12.28 2.78
N LEU A 55 16.30 -12.05 3.10
CA LEU A 55 15.40 -13.11 3.57
C LEU A 55 15.24 -14.25 2.57
N ILE A 56 15.32 -13.96 1.27
CA ILE A 56 15.34 -14.96 0.20
C ILE A 56 16.65 -14.86 -0.61
N PRO A 57 17.14 -15.98 -1.20
CA PRO A 57 18.46 -16.02 -1.85
C PRO A 57 18.65 -15.07 -3.01
N SER A 58 17.58 -14.79 -3.78
CA SER A 58 17.64 -13.90 -4.96
C SER A 58 17.70 -12.42 -4.58
N SER A 59 17.24 -12.02 -3.38
CA SER A 59 17.02 -10.62 -3.03
C SER A 59 18.30 -9.84 -2.75
N ASN A 60 18.28 -8.58 -3.16
CA ASN A 60 19.17 -7.53 -2.66
C ASN A 60 18.47 -6.68 -1.58
N SER A 61 17.17 -6.45 -1.73
CA SER A 61 16.36 -5.66 -0.80
C SER A 61 14.89 -6.09 -0.85
N ILE A 62 14.21 -6.08 0.31
CA ILE A 62 12.80 -6.44 0.46
C ILE A 62 12.11 -5.37 1.29
N PHE A 63 11.24 -4.58 0.67
CA PHE A 63 10.62 -3.42 1.29
C PHE A 63 9.28 -3.08 0.62
N ASN A 64 8.57 -2.10 1.11
CA ASN A 64 7.29 -1.62 0.56
C ASN A 64 6.29 -2.76 0.33
N SER A 65 6.08 -3.56 1.35
CA SER A 65 5.30 -4.79 1.31
C SER A 65 3.81 -4.54 1.55
N ALA A 66 2.95 -5.22 0.80
CA ALA A 66 1.51 -5.25 1.04
C ALA A 66 1.14 -6.49 1.86
N VAL A 67 0.44 -6.29 2.97
CA VAL A 67 0.06 -7.34 3.91
C VAL A 67 -1.44 -7.27 4.20
N VAL A 68 -2.10 -8.41 4.22
CA VAL A 68 -3.54 -8.53 4.53
C VAL A 68 -3.82 -9.74 5.43
N PRO A 69 -4.94 -9.74 6.17
CA PRO A 69 -5.44 -10.95 6.81
C PRO A 69 -5.86 -11.97 5.74
N PHE A 70 -5.52 -13.24 5.97
CA PHE A 70 -5.83 -14.34 5.07
C PHE A 70 -6.04 -15.64 5.86
N ASN A 71 -7.24 -16.21 5.80
CA ASN A 71 -7.58 -17.52 6.40
C ASN A 71 -7.13 -17.66 7.88
N GLY A 72 -7.37 -16.62 8.69
CA GLY A 72 -6.98 -16.59 10.11
C GLY A 72 -5.48 -16.36 10.38
N THR A 73 -4.71 -16.17 9.32
CA THR A 73 -3.28 -15.84 9.31
C THR A 73 -3.04 -14.60 8.46
N PHE A 74 -1.85 -14.42 7.86
CA PHE A 74 -1.53 -13.29 7.01
C PHE A 74 -0.90 -13.75 5.70
N ALA A 75 -1.27 -13.08 4.61
CA ALA A 75 -0.63 -13.19 3.32
C ALA A 75 -0.18 -11.82 2.84
N GLY A 76 0.71 -11.79 1.85
CA GLY A 76 1.17 -10.53 1.28
C GLY A 76 1.83 -10.66 -0.07
N VAL A 77 2.00 -9.50 -0.68
CA VAL A 77 2.78 -9.28 -1.90
C VAL A 77 3.93 -8.34 -1.55
N PHE A 78 5.14 -8.77 -1.80
CA PHE A 78 6.36 -8.13 -1.32
C PHE A 78 7.18 -7.61 -2.50
N ARG A 79 7.55 -6.34 -2.49
CA ARG A 79 8.56 -5.84 -3.40
C ARG A 79 9.91 -6.45 -3.03
N CYS A 80 10.54 -7.04 -4.01
CA CYS A 80 11.88 -7.57 -3.90
C CYS A 80 12.69 -7.06 -5.10
N ASP A 81 13.70 -6.25 -4.82
CA ASP A 81 14.69 -5.88 -5.82
C ASP A 81 15.78 -6.96 -5.78
N ASP A 82 16.00 -7.65 -6.90
CA ASP A 82 16.95 -8.74 -6.97
C ASP A 82 18.42 -8.26 -7.00
N LYS A 83 19.36 -9.20 -6.97
CA LYS A 83 20.80 -8.87 -7.03
C LYS A 83 21.24 -8.26 -8.35
N ALA A 84 20.44 -8.38 -9.41
CA ALA A 84 20.64 -7.70 -10.70
C ALA A 84 19.92 -6.33 -10.74
N ARG A 85 19.25 -5.94 -9.65
CA ARG A 85 18.48 -4.70 -9.49
C ARG A 85 17.19 -4.64 -10.32
N ASN A 86 16.64 -5.78 -10.71
CA ASN A 86 15.30 -5.84 -11.25
C ASN A 86 14.28 -5.76 -10.11
N MET A 87 13.27 -4.93 -10.30
CA MET A 87 12.18 -4.75 -9.34
C MET A 87 11.08 -5.77 -9.64
N ASN A 88 10.82 -6.66 -8.70
CA ASN A 88 9.86 -7.74 -8.81
C ASN A 88 8.93 -7.78 -7.60
N VAL A 89 7.85 -8.56 -7.71
CA VAL A 89 6.92 -8.83 -6.63
C VAL A 89 6.87 -10.32 -6.33
N HIS A 90 6.92 -10.67 -5.04
CA HIS A 90 6.92 -12.03 -4.52
C HIS A 90 5.76 -12.20 -3.55
N ARG A 91 5.22 -13.41 -3.42
CA ARG A 91 4.22 -13.74 -2.42
C ARG A 91 4.86 -14.18 -1.12
N GLY A 92 4.14 -14.05 -0.03
CA GLY A 92 4.59 -14.56 1.26
C GLY A 92 3.46 -14.75 2.25
N PHE A 93 3.72 -15.57 3.26
CA PHE A 93 2.76 -15.92 4.31
C PHE A 93 3.38 -15.80 5.68
N SER A 94 2.54 -15.50 6.69
CA SER A 94 2.94 -15.43 8.09
C SER A 94 1.80 -15.85 9.01
N GLN A 95 2.12 -16.54 10.10
CA GLN A 95 1.16 -16.89 11.14
C GLN A 95 0.87 -15.74 12.11
N ASP A 96 1.85 -14.86 12.30
CA ASP A 96 1.84 -13.82 13.33
C ASP A 96 2.04 -12.38 12.79
N GLY A 97 2.19 -12.25 11.46
CA GLY A 97 2.45 -10.96 10.81
C GLY A 97 3.84 -10.36 11.06
N ILE A 98 4.73 -11.08 11.77
CA ILE A 98 6.10 -10.66 12.10
C ILE A 98 7.12 -11.56 11.40
N ASN A 99 6.93 -12.86 11.55
CA ASN A 99 7.81 -13.88 10.96
C ASN A 99 7.25 -14.31 9.60
N TRP A 100 7.91 -13.91 8.53
CA TRP A 100 7.45 -14.11 7.16
C TRP A 100 8.22 -15.20 6.45
N LYS A 101 7.51 -16.01 5.68
CA LYS A 101 8.08 -16.93 4.70
C LYS A 101 7.71 -16.41 3.32
N LEU A 102 8.70 -15.94 2.58
CA LEU A 102 8.56 -15.47 1.20
C LEU A 102 8.94 -16.59 0.23
N ASP A 103 8.22 -16.61 -0.88
CA ASP A 103 8.58 -17.46 -2.02
C ASP A 103 9.73 -16.78 -2.80
N ASP A 104 10.80 -17.53 -3.10
CA ASP A 104 11.92 -17.01 -3.90
C ASP A 104 11.56 -16.89 -5.39
N LYS A 105 10.41 -17.44 -5.79
CA LYS A 105 9.87 -17.32 -7.14
C LYS A 105 9.08 -16.02 -7.28
N VAL A 106 9.38 -15.25 -8.34
CA VAL A 106 8.61 -14.08 -8.75
C VAL A 106 7.15 -14.49 -9.07
N ILE A 107 6.19 -13.66 -8.71
CA ILE A 107 4.78 -13.88 -9.07
C ILE A 107 4.64 -13.92 -10.60
N GLU A 108 4.11 -15.02 -11.10
CA GLU A 108 3.71 -15.18 -12.49
C GLU A 108 2.26 -14.74 -12.66
N TRP A 109 2.00 -13.92 -13.68
CA TRP A 109 0.68 -13.35 -13.91
C TRP A 109 0.00 -14.03 -15.10
N ILE A 110 -1.26 -14.42 -14.91
CA ILE A 110 -2.17 -14.84 -15.97
C ILE A 110 -2.78 -13.57 -16.55
N TYR A 111 -2.46 -13.25 -17.81
CA TYR A 111 -2.93 -12.04 -18.47
C TYR A 111 -4.26 -12.28 -19.15
N GLU A 112 -5.32 -11.58 -18.72
CA GLU A 112 -6.62 -11.62 -19.39
C GLU A 112 -6.58 -10.93 -20.75
N ASN A 113 -5.77 -9.88 -20.87
CA ASN A 113 -5.43 -9.23 -22.12
C ASN A 113 -3.92 -9.34 -22.39
N PRO A 114 -3.48 -10.18 -23.35
CA PRO A 114 -2.06 -10.35 -23.67
C PRO A 114 -1.36 -9.07 -24.13
N GLU A 115 -2.07 -8.08 -24.66
CA GLU A 115 -1.50 -6.79 -25.08
C GLU A 115 -0.99 -5.98 -23.87
N CYS A 116 -1.49 -6.27 -22.68
CA CYS A 116 -1.05 -5.66 -21.42
C CYS A 116 0.15 -6.36 -20.78
N ALA A 117 0.66 -7.45 -21.40
CA ALA A 117 1.70 -8.28 -20.80
C ALA A 117 3.07 -7.61 -20.71
N TYR A 118 3.32 -6.56 -21.50
CA TYR A 118 4.59 -5.84 -21.43
C TYR A 118 4.77 -5.17 -20.08
N SER A 119 5.86 -5.48 -19.40
CA SER A 119 6.27 -4.81 -18.16
C SER A 119 7.76 -5.06 -17.94
N ASN A 120 8.50 -4.00 -17.70
CA ASN A 120 9.93 -4.09 -17.39
C ASN A 120 10.26 -3.95 -15.91
N TYR A 121 9.26 -3.69 -15.06
CA TYR A 121 9.36 -3.71 -13.60
C TYR A 121 7.98 -3.74 -12.93
N LYS A 122 7.93 -4.26 -11.70
CA LYS A 122 6.76 -4.22 -10.81
C LYS A 122 7.24 -3.90 -9.40
N TYR A 123 6.71 -2.82 -8.79
CA TYR A 123 7.10 -2.44 -7.43
C TYR A 123 5.98 -1.75 -6.64
N ASP A 124 6.17 -1.63 -5.34
CA ASP A 124 5.28 -0.98 -4.37
C ASP A 124 3.83 -1.48 -4.45
N PRO A 125 3.60 -2.77 -4.21
CA PRO A 125 2.27 -3.34 -4.26
C PRO A 125 1.37 -2.79 -3.14
N ARG A 126 0.06 -2.78 -3.42
CA ARG A 126 -1.02 -2.61 -2.45
C ARG A 126 -2.01 -3.74 -2.65
N VAL A 127 -2.43 -4.38 -1.57
CA VAL A 127 -3.42 -5.47 -1.61
C VAL A 127 -4.62 -5.07 -0.79
N CYS A 128 -5.81 -5.31 -1.34
CA CYS A 128 -7.06 -4.99 -0.69
C CYS A 128 -8.13 -6.02 -1.03
N TRP A 129 -8.82 -6.55 -0.01
CA TRP A 129 -10.04 -7.31 -0.23
C TRP A 129 -11.16 -6.37 -0.66
N ILE A 130 -11.80 -6.65 -1.80
CA ILE A 130 -12.97 -5.91 -2.28
C ILE A 130 -13.96 -6.93 -2.84
N GLU A 131 -15.18 -6.92 -2.30
CA GLU A 131 -16.29 -7.81 -2.68
C GLU A 131 -15.99 -9.31 -2.48
N ASP A 132 -15.24 -9.94 -3.39
CA ASP A 132 -15.08 -11.40 -3.42
C ASP A 132 -13.64 -11.88 -3.64
N ARG A 133 -12.66 -10.95 -3.73
CA ARG A 133 -11.25 -11.26 -4.02
C ARG A 133 -10.29 -10.22 -3.48
N TYR A 134 -9.01 -10.56 -3.50
CA TYR A 134 -7.94 -9.62 -3.20
C TYR A 134 -7.49 -8.92 -4.48
N TYR A 135 -7.75 -7.63 -4.61
CA TYR A 135 -7.17 -6.82 -5.66
C TYR A 135 -5.78 -6.37 -5.29
N ILE A 136 -4.91 -6.34 -6.28
CA ILE A 136 -3.51 -5.96 -6.14
C ILE A 136 -3.27 -4.81 -7.11
N MET A 137 -2.70 -3.71 -6.61
CA MET A 137 -2.23 -2.59 -7.42
C MET A 137 -0.74 -2.41 -7.19
N TRP A 138 0.01 -2.09 -8.24
CA TRP A 138 1.45 -1.85 -8.16
C TRP A 138 1.87 -0.82 -9.18
N CYS A 139 3.07 -0.24 -9.03
CA CYS A 139 3.68 0.55 -10.08
C CYS A 139 4.21 -0.40 -11.15
N ASN A 140 3.67 -0.28 -12.36
CA ASN A 140 3.97 -1.13 -13.49
C ASN A 140 4.76 -0.36 -14.56
N GLY A 141 5.80 -0.99 -15.10
CA GLY A 141 6.62 -0.41 -16.17
C GLY A 141 6.06 -0.68 -17.56
N PHE A 142 4.98 0.00 -17.93
CA PHE A 142 4.35 -0.14 -19.25
C PHE A 142 4.53 1.17 -20.06
N HIS A 143 5.61 1.22 -20.86
CA HIS A 143 6.03 2.43 -21.62
C HIS A 143 6.20 3.71 -20.77
N GLY A 144 6.56 3.51 -19.52
CA GLY A 144 6.64 4.49 -18.43
C GLY A 144 5.94 3.98 -17.17
N PRO A 145 6.07 4.64 -16.03
CA PRO A 145 5.41 4.23 -14.82
C PRO A 145 3.89 4.41 -14.93
N THR A 146 3.14 3.34 -14.72
CA THR A 146 1.69 3.35 -14.59
C THR A 146 1.26 2.46 -13.44
N ILE A 147 -0.04 2.28 -13.25
CA ILE A 147 -0.61 1.44 -12.20
C ILE A 147 -1.13 0.16 -12.85
N GLY A 148 -0.46 -0.97 -12.58
CA GLY A 148 -0.99 -2.29 -12.91
C GLY A 148 -2.04 -2.70 -11.89
N ILE A 149 -3.11 -3.34 -12.34
CA ILE A 149 -4.16 -3.91 -11.53
C ILE A 149 -4.29 -5.40 -11.83
N GLY A 150 -4.37 -6.19 -10.78
CA GLY A 150 -4.64 -7.61 -10.85
C GLY A 150 -5.41 -8.08 -9.64
N TYR A 151 -5.65 -9.37 -9.56
CA TYR A 151 -6.32 -9.99 -8.42
C TYR A 151 -5.84 -11.40 -8.15
N THR A 152 -6.15 -11.88 -6.97
CA THR A 152 -6.01 -13.28 -6.57
C THR A 152 -7.15 -13.67 -5.63
N PHE A 153 -7.46 -14.96 -5.57
CA PHE A 153 -8.39 -15.49 -4.59
C PHE A 153 -7.67 -16.14 -3.40
N ASP A 154 -6.47 -16.64 -3.61
CA ASP A 154 -5.79 -17.59 -2.71
C ASP A 154 -4.31 -17.33 -2.51
N PHE A 155 -3.73 -16.34 -3.20
CA PHE A 155 -2.30 -16.06 -3.28
C PHE A 155 -1.48 -17.20 -3.92
N GLU A 156 -2.15 -18.09 -4.67
CA GLU A 156 -1.50 -19.12 -5.50
C GLU A 156 -1.53 -18.75 -6.97
N GLU A 157 -2.70 -18.34 -7.50
CA GLU A 157 -2.86 -17.85 -8.85
C GLU A 157 -3.10 -16.33 -8.86
N PHE A 158 -2.42 -15.64 -9.77
CA PHE A 158 -2.48 -14.19 -9.90
C PHE A 158 -2.89 -13.80 -11.31
N HIS A 159 -3.96 -13.02 -11.39
CA HIS A 159 -4.54 -12.55 -12.65
C HIS A 159 -4.24 -11.07 -12.86
N PHE A 160 -3.71 -10.72 -14.02
CA PHE A 160 -3.50 -9.33 -14.44
C PHE A 160 -4.73 -8.87 -15.22
N LEU A 161 -5.37 -7.78 -14.79
CA LEU A 161 -6.53 -7.21 -15.44
C LEU A 161 -6.13 -6.19 -16.51
N GLU A 162 -5.54 -5.05 -16.07
CA GLU A 162 -5.28 -3.91 -16.95
C GLU A 162 -4.27 -2.94 -16.32
N ASN A 163 -3.75 -2.03 -17.14
CA ASN A 163 -3.07 -0.83 -16.69
C ASN A 163 -4.09 0.30 -16.51
N ALA A 164 -4.30 0.72 -15.26
CA ALA A 164 -5.40 1.60 -14.89
C ALA A 164 -5.36 2.99 -15.54
N LEU A 165 -4.18 3.55 -15.67
CA LEU A 165 -3.97 4.93 -16.10
C LEU A 165 -2.86 5.00 -17.14
N LEU A 166 -2.88 6.07 -17.91
CA LEU A 166 -1.75 6.38 -18.81
C LEU A 166 -0.46 6.62 -18.00
N PRO A 167 0.72 6.33 -18.57
CA PRO A 167 1.96 6.89 -18.04
C PRO A 167 1.86 8.44 -18.03
N TYR A 168 2.30 9.14 -17.04
CA TYR A 168 3.13 8.70 -15.91
C TYR A 168 2.33 8.79 -14.61
N ASN A 169 2.16 7.69 -13.93
CA ASN A 169 1.41 7.63 -12.68
C ASN A 169 1.99 6.58 -11.72
N ARG A 170 1.86 6.81 -10.41
CA ARG A 170 2.39 5.95 -9.35
C ARG A 170 1.46 5.89 -8.14
N ASN A 171 1.81 5.09 -7.15
CA ASN A 171 1.15 4.98 -5.85
C ASN A 171 -0.35 4.68 -5.98
N GLY A 172 -0.69 3.68 -6.80
CA GLY A 172 -2.05 3.16 -6.87
C GLY A 172 -2.45 2.52 -5.54
N VAL A 173 -3.52 3.03 -4.91
CA VAL A 173 -4.02 2.54 -3.63
C VAL A 173 -5.54 2.41 -3.71
N PRO A 174 -6.09 1.19 -3.71
CA PRO A 174 -7.53 0.98 -3.77
C PRO A 174 -8.21 1.30 -2.45
N PHE A 175 -9.51 1.60 -2.52
CA PHE A 175 -10.39 1.62 -1.36
C PHE A 175 -10.98 0.23 -1.10
N PRO A 176 -11.27 -0.13 0.17
CA PRO A 176 -11.71 -1.48 0.52
C PRO A 176 -13.19 -1.77 0.14
N ARG A 177 -13.89 -0.81 -0.38
CA ARG A 177 -15.26 -0.94 -0.92
C ARG A 177 -15.56 0.09 -1.99
N LYS A 178 -16.63 -0.14 -2.72
CA LYS A 178 -17.21 0.87 -3.61
C LYS A 178 -17.75 2.06 -2.83
N ILE A 179 -17.60 3.25 -3.41
CA ILE A 179 -18.21 4.49 -2.96
C ILE A 179 -19.14 4.97 -4.05
N ASN A 180 -20.40 5.19 -3.72
CA ASN A 180 -21.45 5.54 -4.70
C ASN A 180 -21.49 4.57 -5.90
N GLY A 181 -21.33 3.27 -5.64
CA GLY A 181 -21.41 2.21 -6.64
C GLY A 181 -20.16 2.05 -7.52
N LYS A 182 -19.09 2.81 -7.29
CA LYS A 182 -17.85 2.76 -8.07
C LYS A 182 -16.67 2.32 -7.23
N TYR A 183 -15.75 1.60 -7.84
CA TYR A 183 -14.41 1.38 -7.30
C TYR A 183 -13.66 2.70 -7.28
N VAL A 184 -12.82 2.87 -6.27
CA VAL A 184 -12.07 4.10 -6.04
C VAL A 184 -10.61 3.77 -5.79
N MET A 185 -9.68 4.55 -6.32
CA MET A 185 -8.28 4.47 -5.98
C MET A 185 -7.63 5.84 -5.88
N PHE A 186 -6.64 5.94 -5.01
CA PHE A 186 -5.66 7.04 -5.06
C PHE A 186 -4.59 6.74 -6.09
N SER A 187 -4.02 7.82 -6.63
CA SER A 187 -2.84 7.77 -7.46
C SER A 187 -2.02 9.06 -7.32
N ARG A 188 -0.82 9.06 -7.87
CA ARG A 188 0.03 10.25 -7.93
C ARG A 188 0.58 10.39 -9.33
N PRO A 189 0.05 11.33 -10.14
CA PRO A 189 0.69 11.74 -11.38
C PRO A 189 2.15 12.16 -11.13
N SER A 190 3.05 11.70 -11.98
CA SER A 190 4.49 11.97 -11.87
C SER A 190 5.16 11.74 -13.22
N ASP A 191 6.39 12.16 -13.41
CA ASP A 191 7.16 11.94 -14.63
C ASP A 191 7.94 10.62 -14.64
N ASN A 192 8.83 10.45 -15.60
CA ASN A 192 9.66 9.26 -15.75
C ASN A 192 10.80 9.16 -14.71
N GLY A 193 11.15 10.26 -14.07
CA GLY A 193 12.28 10.33 -13.12
C GLY A 193 11.87 10.56 -11.68
N HIS A 194 12.82 11.03 -10.91
CA HIS A 194 12.59 11.55 -9.57
C HIS A 194 12.01 12.96 -9.66
N THR A 195 10.73 13.03 -9.98
CA THR A 195 10.03 14.30 -10.12
C THR A 195 10.09 15.11 -8.82
N PRO A 196 10.34 16.41 -8.90
CA PRO A 196 10.30 17.29 -7.74
C PRO A 196 8.88 17.65 -7.32
N PHE A 197 7.83 17.08 -7.91
CA PHE A 197 6.44 17.30 -7.56
C PHE A 197 5.67 15.98 -7.49
N GLY A 198 4.48 16.02 -6.96
CA GLY A 198 3.55 14.90 -6.94
C GLY A 198 2.50 15.10 -5.86
N ASP A 199 1.26 15.19 -6.30
CA ASP A 199 0.07 15.37 -5.48
C ASP A 199 -0.78 14.12 -5.50
N ILE A 200 -1.61 13.91 -4.47
CA ILE A 200 -2.54 12.79 -4.41
C ILE A 200 -3.81 13.18 -5.20
N TYR A 201 -4.14 12.33 -6.16
CA TYR A 201 -5.39 12.34 -6.91
C TYR A 201 -6.19 11.08 -6.59
N LEU A 202 -7.47 11.14 -6.91
CA LEU A 202 -8.41 10.04 -6.81
C LEU A 202 -9.04 9.81 -8.19
N SER A 203 -9.25 8.55 -8.52
CA SER A 203 -9.95 8.11 -9.74
C SER A 203 -11.03 7.11 -9.39
N MET A 204 -12.08 7.05 -10.21
CA MET A 204 -13.20 6.13 -10.04
C MET A 204 -13.33 5.21 -11.25
N SER A 205 -13.82 3.99 -11.02
CA SER A 205 -14.05 2.98 -12.04
C SER A 205 -15.36 2.23 -11.80
N PRO A 206 -16.13 1.89 -12.83
CA PRO A 206 -17.28 1.00 -12.70
C PRO A 206 -16.88 -0.48 -12.55
N ASP A 207 -15.67 -0.89 -12.99
CA ASP A 207 -15.31 -2.28 -13.26
C ASP A 207 -13.85 -2.66 -12.97
N MET A 208 -13.05 -1.79 -12.36
CA MET A 208 -11.61 -1.94 -12.10
C MET A 208 -10.72 -1.86 -13.35
N VAL A 209 -11.28 -1.70 -14.53
CA VAL A 209 -10.57 -1.61 -15.80
C VAL A 209 -10.60 -0.19 -16.35
N HIS A 210 -11.79 0.40 -16.42
CA HIS A 210 -11.98 1.74 -16.96
C HIS A 210 -11.96 2.80 -15.87
N TRP A 211 -10.92 3.63 -15.82
CA TRP A 211 -10.71 4.63 -14.78
C TRP A 211 -10.90 6.05 -15.29
N GLY A 212 -11.63 6.86 -14.53
CA GLY A 212 -11.92 8.25 -14.86
C GLY A 212 -12.37 9.05 -13.65
N GLU A 213 -13.13 10.11 -13.88
CA GLU A 213 -13.66 10.98 -12.82
C GLU A 213 -12.57 11.44 -11.84
N HIS A 214 -11.42 11.85 -12.38
CA HIS A 214 -10.26 12.25 -11.59
C HIS A 214 -10.57 13.45 -10.69
N ARG A 215 -10.13 13.41 -9.44
CA ARG A 215 -10.29 14.48 -8.45
C ARG A 215 -8.97 14.72 -7.73
N TYR A 216 -8.63 15.98 -7.56
CA TYR A 216 -7.55 16.38 -6.67
C TYR A 216 -7.95 16.11 -5.21
N VAL A 217 -7.03 15.56 -4.42
CA VAL A 217 -7.24 15.27 -3.00
C VAL A 217 -6.41 16.21 -2.15
N MET A 218 -5.09 16.11 -2.24
CA MET A 218 -4.18 16.99 -1.52
C MET A 218 -2.81 17.04 -2.17
N GLY A 219 -2.16 18.20 -2.06
CA GLY A 219 -0.83 18.45 -2.56
C GLY A 219 0.19 18.69 -1.47
N THR A 220 1.35 19.13 -1.91
CA THR A 220 2.45 19.51 -1.02
C THR A 220 2.09 20.68 -0.12
N LYS A 221 2.70 20.70 1.07
CA LYS A 221 2.79 21.86 1.97
C LYS A 221 4.24 22.02 2.38
N GLY A 222 4.57 23.09 3.06
CA GLY A 222 5.92 23.33 3.56
C GLY A 222 6.42 22.25 4.56
N GLY A 223 7.69 22.29 4.89
CA GLY A 223 8.28 21.38 5.86
C GLY A 223 8.49 19.97 5.33
N TRP A 224 8.14 18.95 6.14
CA TRP A 224 8.41 17.54 5.87
C TRP A 224 7.74 16.98 4.59
N GLN A 225 6.78 17.71 4.02
CA GLN A 225 6.00 17.31 2.84
C GLN A 225 6.10 18.35 1.70
N ALA A 226 7.21 19.08 1.64
CA ALA A 226 7.37 20.23 0.75
C ALA A 226 7.59 19.85 -0.72
N THR A 227 8.10 18.64 -1.00
CA THR A 227 8.48 18.25 -2.36
C THR A 227 7.39 17.45 -3.07
N LYS A 228 6.85 16.43 -2.43
CA LYS A 228 5.78 15.59 -2.96
C LYS A 228 5.08 14.82 -1.85
N VAL A 229 3.86 14.39 -2.13
CA VAL A 229 3.06 13.54 -1.24
C VAL A 229 2.49 12.36 -2.02
N GLY A 230 2.18 11.26 -1.34
CA GLY A 230 1.58 10.09 -1.97
C GLY A 230 0.89 9.19 -0.95
N ALA A 231 -0.19 8.53 -1.36
CA ALA A 231 -0.91 7.61 -0.50
C ALA A 231 -0.02 6.44 -0.05
N GLY A 232 -0.21 6.02 1.17
CA GLY A 232 0.49 4.90 1.79
C GLY A 232 -0.31 3.59 1.72
N PRO A 233 -0.76 3.03 2.85
CA PRO A 233 -1.65 1.88 2.91
C PRO A 233 -3.04 2.16 2.34
N VAL A 234 -3.80 1.07 2.14
CA VAL A 234 -5.25 1.13 1.93
C VAL A 234 -5.89 1.94 3.05
N PRO A 235 -6.76 2.93 2.74
CA PRO A 235 -7.37 3.76 3.78
C PRO A 235 -8.29 2.94 4.69
N ILE A 236 -8.30 3.30 5.97
CA ILE A 236 -9.11 2.66 6.99
C ILE A 236 -10.45 3.41 7.11
N GLU A 237 -11.55 2.68 6.95
CA GLU A 237 -12.89 3.25 7.18
C GLU A 237 -13.15 3.44 8.68
N THR A 238 -13.56 4.64 9.05
CA THR A 238 -14.00 4.98 10.42
C THR A 238 -15.39 5.59 10.39
N SER A 239 -16.03 5.76 11.52
CA SER A 239 -17.33 6.45 11.60
C SER A 239 -17.24 7.93 11.24
N GLU A 240 -16.05 8.53 11.25
CA GLU A 240 -15.83 9.96 11.01
C GLU A 240 -15.25 10.25 9.62
N GLY A 241 -14.77 9.24 8.88
CA GLY A 241 -14.15 9.41 7.58
C GLY A 241 -13.17 8.30 7.23
N TRP A 242 -12.47 8.45 6.12
CA TRP A 242 -11.39 7.58 5.70
C TRP A 242 -10.07 8.05 6.31
N LEU A 243 -9.50 7.26 7.23
CA LEU A 243 -8.16 7.52 7.74
C LEU A 243 -7.14 7.08 6.69
N LEU A 244 -6.41 8.04 6.15
CA LEU A 244 -5.34 7.85 5.18
C LEU A 244 -3.99 8.09 5.87
N PHE A 245 -3.13 7.06 5.94
CA PHE A 245 -1.71 7.26 6.14
C PHE A 245 -1.05 7.57 4.79
N TYR A 246 -0.21 8.60 4.74
CA TYR A 246 0.44 9.03 3.51
C TYR A 246 1.89 9.42 3.77
N HIS A 247 2.73 9.30 2.75
CA HIS A 247 4.10 9.79 2.84
C HIS A 247 4.20 11.22 2.32
N GLY A 248 5.01 11.99 3.01
CA GLY A 248 5.50 13.29 2.56
C GLY A 248 7.00 13.23 2.32
N VAL A 249 7.49 14.05 1.42
CA VAL A 249 8.89 14.08 1.02
C VAL A 249 9.42 15.50 1.13
N LEU A 250 10.56 15.61 1.80
CA LEU A 250 11.36 16.81 1.87
C LEU A 250 12.64 16.61 1.03
N THR A 251 12.97 17.58 0.19
CA THR A 251 14.29 17.66 -0.44
C THR A 251 15.25 18.33 0.52
N SER A 252 16.29 17.63 0.90
CA SER A 252 17.40 18.14 1.73
C SER A 252 18.69 18.21 0.90
N CYS A 253 19.75 18.80 1.45
CA CYS A 253 21.06 18.82 0.80
C CYS A 253 21.69 17.42 0.63
N ASN A 254 21.17 16.40 1.33
CA ASN A 254 21.58 15.00 1.24
C ASN A 254 20.54 14.10 0.52
N GLY A 255 19.74 14.67 -0.38
CA GLY A 255 18.71 13.94 -1.11
C GLY A 255 17.32 14.06 -0.49
N PHE A 256 16.47 13.06 -0.72
CA PHE A 256 15.11 13.05 -0.21
C PHE A 256 15.03 12.47 1.20
N VAL A 257 14.13 13.04 2.01
CA VAL A 257 13.72 12.47 3.30
C VAL A 257 12.23 12.12 3.20
N TYR A 258 11.92 10.83 3.34
CA TYR A 258 10.55 10.32 3.33
C TYR A 258 10.07 10.08 4.75
N SER A 259 9.02 10.79 5.13
CA SER A 259 8.33 10.61 6.41
C SER A 259 6.86 10.30 6.14
N PHE A 260 6.13 9.80 7.11
CA PHE A 260 4.71 9.64 6.94
C PHE A 260 3.88 10.30 8.04
N GLY A 261 2.69 10.73 7.65
CA GLY A 261 1.67 11.31 8.49
C GLY A 261 0.31 10.72 8.18
N ALA A 262 -0.73 11.37 8.66
CA ALA A 262 -2.11 10.95 8.44
C ALA A 262 -3.01 12.12 8.04
N ALA A 263 -4.13 11.78 7.39
CA ALA A 263 -5.23 12.67 7.06
C ALA A 263 -6.56 11.93 7.22
N LEU A 264 -7.62 12.65 7.51
CA LEU A 264 -9.00 12.16 7.51
C LEU A 264 -9.73 12.74 6.33
N LEU A 265 -10.41 11.89 5.55
CA LEU A 265 -11.13 12.28 4.35
C LEU A 265 -12.62 11.97 4.51
N ASP A 266 -13.46 12.70 3.80
CA ASP A 266 -14.91 12.51 3.78
C ASP A 266 -15.28 11.11 3.26
N LEU A 267 -16.27 10.45 3.89
CA LEU A 267 -16.69 9.09 3.54
C LEU A 267 -17.25 8.96 2.14
N GLU A 268 -18.08 9.92 1.72
CA GLU A 268 -18.78 9.89 0.44
C GLU A 268 -18.05 10.65 -0.66
N LYS A 269 -17.20 11.59 -0.26
CA LYS A 269 -16.40 12.45 -1.13
C LYS A 269 -14.92 12.42 -0.70
N PRO A 270 -14.24 11.27 -0.83
CA PRO A 270 -12.89 11.09 -0.27
C PRO A 270 -11.80 11.96 -0.91
N TRP A 271 -12.16 12.82 -1.84
CA TRP A 271 -11.31 13.92 -2.30
C TRP A 271 -11.40 15.18 -1.44
N LYS A 272 -12.26 15.19 -0.41
CA LYS A 272 -12.34 16.26 0.58
C LYS A 272 -11.57 15.87 1.83
N VAL A 273 -10.56 16.65 2.15
CA VAL A 273 -9.77 16.49 3.38
C VAL A 273 -10.52 17.18 4.52
N ILE A 274 -10.82 16.43 5.59
CA ILE A 274 -11.45 16.96 6.81
C ILE A 274 -10.37 17.44 7.78
N TYR A 275 -9.36 16.59 8.03
CA TYR A 275 -8.19 16.89 8.84
C TYR A 275 -6.93 16.42 8.15
N ARG A 276 -5.83 17.14 8.32
CA ARG A 276 -4.50 16.77 7.84
C ARG A 276 -3.46 17.11 8.89
N GLY A 277 -2.72 16.11 9.36
CA GLY A 277 -1.69 16.33 10.36
C GLY A 277 -0.63 17.33 9.91
N SER A 278 -0.38 18.36 10.70
CA SER A 278 0.62 19.40 10.43
C SER A 278 2.06 18.86 10.52
N THR A 279 2.27 17.82 11.34
CA THR A 279 3.55 17.15 11.52
C THR A 279 3.49 15.69 11.08
N TYR A 280 4.66 15.09 10.83
CA TYR A 280 4.75 13.66 10.58
C TYR A 280 4.44 12.85 11.85
N LEU A 281 3.96 11.63 11.67
CA LEU A 281 3.80 10.63 12.72
C LEU A 281 5.06 9.79 12.91
N LEU A 282 5.80 9.56 11.83
CA LEU A 282 7.08 8.86 11.86
C LEU A 282 8.01 9.40 10.76
N SER A 283 9.26 9.66 11.13
CA SER A 283 10.34 10.10 10.25
C SER A 283 11.57 9.22 10.46
N PRO A 284 12.44 9.03 9.45
CA PRO A 284 13.65 8.22 9.60
C PRO A 284 14.54 8.68 10.76
N GLN A 285 14.86 7.75 11.67
CA GLN A 285 15.66 8.01 12.86
C GLN A 285 16.60 6.87 13.22
N THR A 286 16.26 5.63 12.81
CA THR A 286 17.04 4.44 13.12
C THR A 286 18.00 4.13 11.99
N TYR A 287 19.04 3.32 12.28
CA TYR A 287 20.05 2.94 11.30
C TYR A 287 19.45 2.37 10.02
N TYR A 288 18.52 1.42 10.14
CA TYR A 288 17.88 0.76 9.00
C TYR A 288 16.91 1.62 8.20
N GLU A 289 16.57 2.81 8.70
CA GLU A 289 15.77 3.84 7.99
C GLU A 289 16.66 4.89 7.32
N CYS A 290 17.86 5.12 7.90
CA CYS A 290 18.78 6.15 7.45
C CYS A 290 19.87 5.63 6.51
N VAL A 291 20.14 4.32 6.51
CA VAL A 291 21.22 3.70 5.72
C VAL A 291 20.68 2.50 4.95
N GLY A 292 20.76 2.56 3.63
CA GLY A 292 20.30 1.52 2.72
C GLY A 292 20.44 1.92 1.26
N ASP A 293 19.70 1.27 0.39
CA ASP A 293 19.73 1.51 -1.06
C ASP A 293 19.25 2.93 -1.41
N VAL A 294 18.27 3.47 -0.66
CA VAL A 294 17.89 4.89 -0.66
C VAL A 294 17.84 5.36 0.80
N PRO A 295 18.78 6.21 1.23
CA PRO A 295 18.85 6.63 2.62
C PRO A 295 17.67 7.55 3.02
N ASN A 296 17.39 7.60 4.33
CA ASN A 296 16.37 8.49 4.93
C ASN A 296 14.95 8.23 4.43
N VAL A 297 14.53 6.96 4.42
CA VAL A 297 13.18 6.56 4.00
C VAL A 297 12.46 5.83 5.12
N ALA A 298 11.25 6.30 5.44
CA ALA A 298 10.20 5.58 6.14
C ALA A 298 8.93 5.67 5.29
N PHE A 299 8.63 4.60 4.52
CA PHE A 299 7.58 4.58 3.52
C PHE A 299 6.45 3.62 3.91
N PRO A 300 5.24 4.12 4.30
CA PRO A 300 4.15 3.29 4.78
C PRO A 300 3.48 2.56 3.60
N CYS A 301 3.26 1.25 3.72
CA CYS A 301 2.82 0.42 2.61
C CYS A 301 1.58 -0.40 2.90
N ALA A 302 1.44 -0.93 4.11
CA ALA A 302 0.29 -1.71 4.52
C ALA A 302 -0.11 -1.38 5.95
N SER A 303 -1.39 -1.58 6.26
CA SER A 303 -1.92 -1.48 7.61
C SER A 303 -2.85 -2.65 7.89
N LEU A 304 -2.68 -3.28 9.03
CA LEU A 304 -3.67 -4.17 9.62
C LEU A 304 -4.42 -3.37 10.68
N TYR A 305 -5.73 -3.44 10.68
CA TYR A 305 -6.59 -2.75 11.63
C TYR A 305 -7.50 -3.75 12.33
N ASP A 306 -7.29 -3.94 13.62
CA ASP A 306 -8.17 -4.72 14.48
C ASP A 306 -9.25 -3.81 15.06
N GLN A 307 -10.41 -3.81 14.42
CA GLN A 307 -11.51 -2.91 14.76
C GLN A 307 -11.96 -3.02 16.22
N PRO A 308 -12.11 -4.23 16.84
CA PRO A 308 -12.56 -4.34 18.22
C PRO A 308 -11.63 -3.71 19.26
N THR A 309 -10.32 -3.66 19.00
CA THR A 309 -9.33 -3.13 19.95
C THR A 309 -8.76 -1.77 19.56
N GLY A 310 -9.07 -1.30 18.34
CA GLY A 310 -8.53 -0.07 17.80
C GLY A 310 -7.04 -0.13 17.45
N ARG A 311 -6.41 -1.33 17.46
CA ARG A 311 -4.99 -1.52 17.18
C ARG A 311 -4.73 -1.44 15.69
N ILE A 312 -3.66 -0.73 15.33
CA ILE A 312 -3.16 -0.66 13.96
C ILE A 312 -1.70 -1.09 13.94
N ALA A 313 -1.39 -2.04 13.07
CA ALA A 313 -0.02 -2.44 12.75
C ALA A 313 0.33 -1.90 11.36
N LEU A 314 1.36 -1.04 11.30
CA LEU A 314 1.81 -0.36 10.08
C LEU A 314 3.11 -0.99 9.59
N TYR A 315 3.08 -1.55 8.38
CA TYR A 315 4.27 -2.03 7.68
C TYR A 315 4.84 -0.90 6.82
N TYR A 316 6.15 -0.68 6.90
CA TYR A 316 6.82 0.36 6.15
C TYR A 316 8.18 -0.08 5.63
N GLY A 317 8.56 0.47 4.47
CA GLY A 317 9.91 0.31 3.94
C GLY A 317 10.90 1.23 4.66
N GLY A 318 12.02 0.67 5.09
CA GLY A 318 13.14 1.40 5.68
C GLY A 318 14.28 1.50 4.68
N ALA A 319 14.74 2.72 4.38
CA ALA A 319 15.85 3.04 3.48
C ALA A 319 15.82 2.29 2.13
N ASP A 320 14.60 2.01 1.60
CA ASP A 320 14.35 1.18 0.41
C ASP A 320 15.13 -0.15 0.42
N THR A 321 15.26 -0.75 1.59
CA THR A 321 16.13 -1.93 1.78
C THR A 321 15.48 -3.03 2.59
N VAL A 322 14.73 -2.68 3.63
CA VAL A 322 14.13 -3.61 4.60
C VAL A 322 12.68 -3.26 4.89
N THR A 323 11.94 -4.18 5.50
CA THR A 323 10.59 -3.90 5.98
C THR A 323 10.57 -3.77 7.50
N GLY A 324 10.08 -2.64 7.98
CA GLY A 324 9.83 -2.35 9.39
C GLY A 324 8.35 -2.48 9.75
N LEU A 325 8.09 -2.52 11.06
CA LEU A 325 6.76 -2.58 11.65
C LEU A 325 6.64 -1.48 12.72
N ALA A 326 5.50 -0.79 12.74
CA ALA A 326 5.17 0.21 13.73
C ALA A 326 3.71 0.03 14.18
N PHE A 327 3.36 0.63 15.30
CA PHE A 327 2.04 0.48 15.90
C PHE A 327 1.44 1.84 16.24
N CYS A 328 0.13 1.90 16.21
CA CYS A 328 -0.65 3.01 16.77
C CYS A 328 -2.05 2.54 17.16
N LYS A 329 -2.79 3.38 17.86
CA LYS A 329 -4.22 3.19 18.11
C LYS A 329 -5.02 4.19 17.29
N ILE A 330 -6.14 3.73 16.73
CA ILE A 330 -7.01 4.55 15.89
C ILE A 330 -7.44 5.83 16.62
N ASP A 331 -7.86 5.71 17.89
CA ASP A 331 -8.35 6.84 18.68
C ASP A 331 -7.27 7.91 18.89
N GLU A 332 -6.01 7.48 19.12
CA GLU A 332 -4.89 8.41 19.30
C GLU A 332 -4.51 9.13 18.00
N VAL A 333 -4.60 8.43 16.85
CA VAL A 333 -4.38 9.05 15.54
C VAL A 333 -5.48 10.06 15.23
N MET A 334 -6.74 9.70 15.49
CA MET A 334 -7.88 10.59 15.29
C MET A 334 -7.82 11.83 16.21
N ASP A 335 -7.47 11.64 17.47
CA ASP A 335 -7.28 12.74 18.43
C ASP A 335 -6.13 13.66 17.99
N PHE A 336 -5.00 13.08 17.57
CA PHE A 336 -3.89 13.84 17.00
C PHE A 336 -4.33 14.69 15.80
N LEU A 337 -5.09 14.12 14.86
CA LEU A 337 -5.58 14.84 13.68
C LEU A 337 -6.51 16.01 14.05
N LYS A 338 -7.41 15.81 15.02
CA LYS A 338 -8.34 16.87 15.47
C LYS A 338 -7.63 18.04 16.13
N HIS A 339 -6.53 17.78 16.85
CA HIS A 339 -5.80 18.82 17.60
C HIS A 339 -4.60 19.41 16.86
N ASN A 340 -4.11 18.76 15.79
CA ASN A 340 -2.91 19.16 15.08
C ASN A 340 -3.14 19.24 13.56
N SER A 341 -4.35 19.56 13.14
CA SER A 341 -4.66 19.75 11.72
C SER A 341 -4.18 21.11 11.23
N ASP A 342 -3.75 21.13 9.98
CA ASP A 342 -3.40 22.34 9.22
C ASP A 342 -4.40 22.63 8.08
N VAL A 343 -5.59 22.01 8.13
CA VAL A 343 -6.74 22.24 7.23
C VAL A 343 -7.84 22.98 7.97
#